data_990d0a73589b9f5335be657585560beb
#
_entry.id   990d0a73589b9f5335be657585560beb
#
_cell.length_a   1.000
_cell.length_b   1.000
_cell.length_c   1.000
_cell.angle_alpha   90.00
_cell.angle_beta   90.00
_cell.angle_gamma   90.00
#
_symmetry.space_group_name_H-M   'P 1'
#
loop_
_entity.id
_entity.type
_entity.pdbx_description
1 polymer ?
#
loop_
_entity_poly.entity_id
_entity_poly.type
_entity_poly.pdbx_seq_one_letter_code
_entity_poly.pdbx_strand_id
1 'polypeptide(L)'
;MTQGSGPDVITDDGGRPPPDPTPSTEVREDTTDTTVPPSNTGDQTMAEQGGVTFAGELIKKGFGFLVVAMITRLVSPGVYGLFVLSTSVLHLTQVFASAGLHRAIDYFVPQYLERGEPGRARGVTVQVFGLLLLTSTVTAVGVFLAAETLATAFDEPGIATGLRLLAVALPLLAVFNGLMASYSGIKRLRYRVYVRDITRPTVRLLATVGLLLVGFGLVGIVGGYVVGLLVGITLGVVLLVRQDVLRGGETTFTPVREVLWYGVPLALAGVIYVVMGQVDYFVVGYYMSSDDVGIYRIGYMLAANLLVFFSSLAPVFKPLIAERRHDHDAVTERYRTATRWVLALSLPVAAVLVLGAEAYLSLVFTPQYTAASGVVLALVVGYLVSVTAGGPGGTLLQGLGYSRMVFLNSTLLLIANVVFSVLLVPRYGILGAGVGTMLALMLSGTAALLEVYYYRGIHPFTRELGLVVAAWLPALALGALVVTLVSNDLVVAVVLPLVVIGTYVPAGQALGVVTPADVDIAERIVPRSVVDRLRRVAET
;
A
#
# COMPACT_ATOMS: atom_id res chain seq x y z
N MET A 1 30.46 20.58 67.56
CA MET A 1 29.89 19.88 68.73
C MET A 1 29.25 18.63 68.21
N THR A 2 29.94 17.60 68.47
CA THR A 2 29.65 16.29 69.09
C THR A 2 28.93 15.35 68.13
N GLN A 3 29.66 14.38 67.60
CA GLN A 3 29.95 13.02 68.08
C GLN A 3 28.69 12.14 67.95
N GLY A 4 28.62 11.00 67.30
CA GLY A 4 29.59 9.93 67.06
C GLY A 4 28.84 8.66 67.26
N SER A 5 29.06 7.73 66.48
CA SER A 5 29.39 6.35 66.85
C SER A 5 29.10 5.40 65.71
N GLY A 6 30.09 4.72 65.41
CA GLY A 6 30.29 3.78 64.32
C GLY A 6 29.91 2.34 64.72
N PRO A 7 30.49 1.35 64.04
CA PRO A 7 29.77 0.21 63.51
C PRO A 7 29.90 -1.02 64.42
N ASP A 8 28.93 -1.92 64.36
CA ASP A 8 29.07 -3.27 64.87
C ASP A 8 29.34 -4.26 63.74
N VAL A 9 30.54 -4.79 63.84
CA VAL A 9 31.04 -5.96 63.15
C VAL A 9 30.38 -7.20 63.77
N ILE A 10 29.71 -8.02 62.95
CA ILE A 10 29.40 -9.40 63.34
C ILE A 10 30.03 -10.37 62.31
N THR A 11 31.02 -11.01 62.79
CA THR A 11 31.74 -12.23 62.46
C THR A 11 31.06 -13.21 61.49
N ASP A 12 31.82 -13.52 60.48
CA ASP A 12 32.25 -14.81 59.91
C ASP A 12 31.64 -16.06 60.56
N ASP A 13 30.86 -16.83 59.79
CA ASP A 13 30.59 -18.22 60.05
C ASP A 13 30.72 -19.06 58.77
N GLY A 14 31.72 -19.92 58.78
CA GLY A 14 32.15 -20.78 57.69
C GLY A 14 31.06 -21.77 57.25
N GLY A 15 30.50 -21.60 56.06
CA GLY A 15 29.57 -22.52 55.47
C GLY A 15 30.20 -23.33 54.35
N ARG A 16 30.22 -24.60 54.49
CA ARG A 16 30.69 -25.67 53.60
C ARG A 16 30.09 -25.55 52.20
N PRO A 17 30.81 -25.97 51.15
CA PRO A 17 30.24 -26.11 49.81
C PRO A 17 29.18 -27.22 49.79
N PRO A 18 28.15 -27.10 48.94
CA PRO A 18 27.15 -28.13 48.78
C PRO A 18 27.75 -29.39 48.15
N PRO A 19 27.24 -30.60 48.51
CA PRO A 19 27.79 -31.87 48.04
C PRO A 19 27.49 -32.09 46.55
N ASP A 20 28.44 -32.71 45.86
CA ASP A 20 28.33 -33.23 44.51
C ASP A 20 27.09 -34.15 44.36
N PRO A 21 26.34 -34.05 43.27
CA PRO A 21 25.29 -35.02 43.02
C PRO A 21 25.89 -36.34 42.56
N THR A 22 25.63 -37.38 43.34
CA THR A 22 25.91 -38.78 43.02
C THR A 22 25.25 -39.21 41.72
N PRO A 23 25.93 -40.03 40.90
CA PRO A 23 25.34 -40.61 39.70
C PRO A 23 24.44 -41.80 40.10
N SER A 24 23.18 -41.72 39.85
CA SER A 24 22.31 -42.88 39.95
C SER A 24 21.14 -42.78 38.98
N THR A 25 20.99 -43.87 38.30
CA THR A 25 19.86 -44.39 37.55
C THR A 25 19.84 -44.06 36.04
N GLU A 26 20.38 -45.05 35.31
CA GLU A 26 20.02 -45.33 33.91
C GLU A 26 18.49 -45.32 33.76
N VAL A 27 17.99 -44.27 33.14
CA VAL A 27 16.65 -44.27 32.56
C VAL A 27 16.79 -44.91 31.17
N ARG A 28 16.27 -46.13 31.05
CA ARG A 28 16.05 -46.81 29.76
C ARG A 28 15.41 -45.80 28.80
N GLU A 29 16.13 -45.47 27.72
CA GLU A 29 15.56 -44.90 26.52
C GLU A 29 14.54 -45.89 25.94
N ASP A 30 13.29 -45.67 26.25
CA ASP A 30 12.18 -46.24 25.51
C ASP A 30 12.04 -45.39 24.23
N THR A 31 12.72 -45.80 23.18
CA THR A 31 12.61 -45.26 21.84
C THR A 31 11.25 -45.60 21.27
N THR A 32 10.22 -44.94 21.75
CA THR A 32 8.98 -44.76 20.96
C THR A 32 9.19 -43.53 20.11
N ASP A 33 9.56 -43.81 18.88
CA ASP A 33 9.57 -42.90 17.74
C ASP A 33 8.15 -42.28 17.55
N THR A 34 7.85 -41.23 18.32
CA THR A 34 6.74 -40.31 18.02
C THR A 34 7.32 -39.15 17.22
N THR A 35 7.68 -39.43 15.97
CA THR A 35 7.71 -38.39 14.92
C THR A 35 6.29 -37.84 14.80
N VAL A 36 6.03 -36.77 15.55
CA VAL A 36 4.90 -35.89 15.27
C VAL A 36 5.16 -35.36 13.87
N PRO A 37 4.35 -35.74 12.85
CA PRO A 37 4.57 -35.20 11.52
C PRO A 37 4.43 -33.67 11.62
N PRO A 38 5.33 -32.90 10.98
CA PRO A 38 5.19 -31.45 10.94
C PRO A 38 3.79 -31.15 10.40
N SER A 39 3.07 -30.29 11.09
CA SER A 39 1.69 -29.94 10.76
C SER A 39 1.70 -29.14 9.44
N ASN A 40 1.79 -29.84 8.32
CA ASN A 40 1.71 -29.28 6.96
C ASN A 40 0.38 -28.59 6.66
N THR A 41 -0.64 -28.77 7.51
CA THR A 41 -1.96 -28.17 7.33
C THR A 41 -1.99 -26.67 7.60
N GLY A 42 -1.16 -26.15 8.51
CA GLY A 42 -1.10 -24.72 8.80
C GLY A 42 -0.43 -23.91 7.68
N ASP A 43 0.66 -24.41 7.14
CA ASP A 43 1.44 -23.75 6.09
C ASP A 43 0.70 -23.78 4.75
N GLN A 44 0.02 -24.89 4.41
CA GLN A 44 -0.81 -24.97 3.21
C GLN A 44 -1.99 -24.00 3.27
N THR A 45 -2.66 -23.90 4.43
CA THR A 45 -3.76 -22.94 4.61
C THR A 45 -3.31 -21.49 4.52
N MET A 46 -2.12 -21.15 5.02
CA MET A 46 -1.53 -19.80 4.88
C MET A 46 -1.17 -19.48 3.41
N ALA A 47 -0.58 -20.42 2.69
CA ALA A 47 -0.22 -20.24 1.28
C ALA A 47 -1.46 -20.08 0.39
N GLU A 48 -2.52 -20.89 0.61
CA GLU A 48 -3.80 -20.77 -0.10
C GLU A 48 -4.48 -19.43 0.19
N GLN A 49 -4.54 -18.99 1.44
CA GLN A 49 -5.15 -17.71 1.80
C GLN A 49 -4.34 -16.53 1.28
N GLY A 50 -3.02 -16.63 1.25
CA GLY A 50 -2.11 -15.65 0.63
C GLY A 50 -2.36 -15.52 -0.87
N GLY A 51 -2.46 -16.63 -1.59
CA GLY A 51 -2.75 -16.66 -3.02
C GLY A 51 -4.11 -16.04 -3.37
N VAL A 52 -5.15 -16.39 -2.62
CA VAL A 52 -6.51 -15.82 -2.79
C VAL A 52 -6.50 -14.30 -2.54
N THR A 53 -5.77 -13.85 -1.53
CA THR A 53 -5.66 -12.42 -1.21
C THR A 53 -4.93 -11.66 -2.31
N PHE A 54 -3.83 -12.21 -2.84
CA PHE A 54 -3.07 -11.61 -3.94
C PHE A 54 -3.91 -11.52 -5.23
N ALA A 55 -4.60 -12.59 -5.61
CA ALA A 55 -5.51 -12.58 -6.75
C ALA A 55 -6.63 -11.53 -6.58
N GLY A 56 -7.20 -11.43 -5.38
CA GLY A 56 -8.20 -10.42 -5.05
C GLY A 56 -7.69 -8.99 -5.20
N GLU A 57 -6.46 -8.70 -4.75
CA GLU A 57 -5.84 -7.38 -4.92
C GLU A 57 -5.61 -7.02 -6.40
N LEU A 58 -5.19 -7.98 -7.23
CA LEU A 58 -4.99 -7.78 -8.66
C LEU A 58 -6.33 -7.51 -9.37
N ILE A 59 -7.36 -8.28 -9.07
CA ILE A 59 -8.73 -8.08 -9.57
C ILE A 59 -9.25 -6.71 -9.17
N LYS A 60 -9.10 -6.32 -7.91
CA LYS A 60 -9.51 -5.00 -7.40
C LYS A 60 -8.81 -3.86 -8.14
N LYS A 61 -7.51 -3.97 -8.40
CA LYS A 61 -6.77 -2.96 -9.18
C LYS A 61 -7.29 -2.87 -10.61
N GLY A 62 -7.54 -4.00 -11.26
CA GLY A 62 -8.13 -4.05 -12.60
C GLY A 62 -9.51 -3.40 -12.66
N PHE A 63 -10.42 -3.75 -11.74
CA PHE A 63 -11.73 -3.08 -11.65
C PHE A 63 -11.62 -1.60 -11.33
N GLY A 64 -10.69 -1.21 -10.44
CA GLY A 64 -10.45 0.20 -10.12
C GLY A 64 -10.03 1.00 -11.34
N PHE A 65 -9.14 0.45 -12.17
CA PHE A 65 -8.71 1.05 -13.43
C PHE A 65 -9.87 1.15 -14.43
N LEU A 66 -10.66 0.08 -14.61
CA LEU A 66 -11.82 0.07 -15.50
C LEU A 66 -12.88 1.08 -15.09
N VAL A 67 -13.18 1.20 -13.79
CA VAL A 67 -14.13 2.22 -13.28
C VAL A 67 -13.66 3.61 -13.68
N VAL A 68 -12.39 3.94 -13.47
CA VAL A 68 -11.85 5.25 -13.82
C VAL A 68 -11.86 5.48 -15.33
N ALA A 69 -11.43 4.51 -16.13
CA ALA A 69 -11.46 4.61 -17.59
C ALA A 69 -12.88 4.83 -18.13
N MET A 70 -13.89 4.16 -17.56
CA MET A 70 -15.29 4.36 -17.96
C MET A 70 -15.82 5.74 -17.53
N ILE A 71 -15.52 6.17 -16.30
CA ILE A 71 -15.92 7.51 -15.83
C ILE A 71 -15.36 8.58 -16.76
N THR A 72 -14.04 8.56 -17.02
CA THR A 72 -13.34 9.60 -17.80
C THR A 72 -13.76 9.66 -19.27
N ARG A 73 -14.37 8.60 -19.79
CA ARG A 73 -14.95 8.58 -21.14
C ARG A 73 -16.40 9.07 -21.18
N LEU A 74 -17.11 9.03 -20.08
CA LEU A 74 -18.54 9.37 -19.99
C LEU A 74 -18.79 10.76 -19.40
N VAL A 75 -17.80 11.37 -18.73
CA VAL A 75 -17.91 12.71 -18.15
C VAL A 75 -16.67 13.55 -18.48
N SER A 76 -16.80 14.90 -18.37
CA SER A 76 -15.67 15.82 -18.53
C SER A 76 -14.63 15.65 -17.42
N PRO A 77 -13.36 16.07 -17.64
CA PRO A 77 -12.34 16.09 -16.62
C PRO A 77 -12.77 16.83 -15.35
N GLY A 78 -13.52 17.94 -15.46
CA GLY A 78 -14.00 18.72 -14.31
C GLY A 78 -14.98 17.94 -13.44
N VAL A 79 -15.95 17.25 -14.01
CA VAL A 79 -16.86 16.39 -13.25
C VAL A 79 -16.10 15.29 -12.52
N TYR A 80 -15.10 14.69 -13.20
CA TYR A 80 -14.23 13.71 -12.56
C TYR A 80 -13.35 14.34 -11.47
N GLY A 81 -12.83 15.56 -11.69
CA GLY A 81 -12.03 16.32 -10.72
C GLY A 81 -12.83 16.70 -9.48
N LEU A 82 -14.09 17.14 -9.63
CA LEU A 82 -14.99 17.35 -8.50
C LEU A 82 -15.18 16.08 -7.66
N PHE A 83 -15.34 14.93 -8.31
CA PHE A 83 -15.40 13.64 -7.62
C PHE A 83 -14.08 13.33 -6.90
N VAL A 84 -12.92 13.61 -7.52
CA VAL A 84 -11.59 13.39 -6.91
C VAL A 84 -11.41 14.28 -5.68
N LEU A 85 -11.69 15.59 -5.77
CA LEU A 85 -11.62 16.52 -4.64
C LEU A 85 -12.55 16.09 -3.50
N SER A 86 -13.81 15.79 -3.82
CA SER A 86 -14.78 15.36 -2.82
C SER A 86 -14.36 14.05 -2.13
N THR A 87 -13.83 13.08 -2.89
CA THR A 87 -13.31 11.82 -2.30
C THR A 87 -12.01 12.04 -1.54
N SER A 88 -11.19 13.03 -1.87
CA SER A 88 -9.99 13.38 -1.10
C SER A 88 -10.34 13.89 0.29
N VAL A 89 -11.35 14.76 0.39
CA VAL A 89 -11.92 15.18 1.68
C VAL A 89 -12.52 13.98 2.43
N LEU A 90 -13.26 13.10 1.73
CA LEU A 90 -13.82 11.88 2.32
C LEU A 90 -12.72 10.99 2.93
N HIS A 91 -11.61 10.76 2.22
CA HIS A 91 -10.51 9.93 2.72
C HIS A 91 -9.84 10.54 3.95
N LEU A 92 -9.66 11.87 3.98
CA LEU A 92 -9.10 12.55 5.14
C LEU A 92 -10.04 12.46 6.35
N THR A 93 -11.32 12.74 6.16
CA THR A 93 -12.33 12.71 7.23
C THR A 93 -12.65 11.28 7.70
N GLN A 94 -12.46 10.27 6.84
CA GLN A 94 -12.63 8.87 7.20
C GLN A 94 -11.71 8.43 8.34
N VAL A 95 -10.52 9.02 8.49
CA VAL A 95 -9.62 8.71 9.62
C VAL A 95 -10.31 9.05 10.94
N PHE A 96 -10.97 10.21 11.01
CA PHE A 96 -11.74 10.64 12.18
C PHE A 96 -13.03 9.81 12.31
N ALA A 97 -13.74 9.58 11.20
CA ALA A 97 -14.96 8.78 11.18
C ALA A 97 -14.74 7.35 11.68
N SER A 98 -13.62 6.73 11.36
CA SER A 98 -13.30 5.37 11.81
C SER A 98 -12.56 5.33 13.14
N ALA A 99 -11.84 6.40 13.53
CA ALA A 99 -11.00 6.49 14.72
C ALA A 99 -10.14 5.21 14.99
N GLY A 100 -9.80 4.46 13.92
CA GLY A 100 -9.08 3.19 14.02
C GLY A 100 -9.89 2.04 14.67
N LEU A 101 -11.14 2.25 15.01
CA LEU A 101 -11.99 1.31 15.76
C LEU A 101 -12.10 -0.06 15.09
N HIS A 102 -12.17 -0.12 13.75
CA HIS A 102 -12.21 -1.39 13.02
C HIS A 102 -10.99 -2.29 13.31
N ARG A 103 -9.83 -1.70 13.62
CA ARG A 103 -8.60 -2.46 13.98
C ARG A 103 -8.71 -3.15 15.34
N ALA A 104 -9.58 -2.65 16.22
CA ALA A 104 -9.88 -3.33 17.48
C ALA A 104 -10.57 -4.68 17.24
N ILE A 105 -11.42 -4.80 16.20
CA ILE A 105 -12.00 -6.10 15.81
C ILE A 105 -10.89 -7.06 15.38
N ASP A 106 -9.99 -6.63 14.50
CA ASP A 106 -8.85 -7.44 14.04
C ASP A 106 -7.97 -7.94 15.20
N TYR A 107 -7.88 -7.19 16.30
CA TYR A 107 -7.05 -7.50 17.46
C TYR A 107 -7.78 -8.35 18.52
N PHE A 108 -8.95 -7.92 18.99
CA PHE A 108 -9.63 -8.56 20.12
C PHE A 108 -10.39 -9.81 19.73
N VAL A 109 -11.02 -9.84 18.54
CA VAL A 109 -11.88 -10.99 18.15
C VAL A 109 -11.10 -12.30 18.08
N PRO A 110 -9.91 -12.39 17.43
CA PRO A 110 -9.15 -13.64 17.40
C PRO A 110 -8.77 -14.11 18.80
N GLN A 111 -8.34 -13.19 19.68
CA GLN A 111 -7.92 -13.52 21.05
C GLN A 111 -9.06 -14.10 21.89
N TYR A 112 -10.27 -13.51 21.81
CA TYR A 112 -11.42 -14.02 22.52
C TYR A 112 -11.88 -15.38 21.98
N LEU A 113 -11.81 -15.59 20.67
CA LEU A 113 -12.14 -16.88 20.06
C LEU A 113 -11.15 -17.97 20.45
N GLU A 114 -9.86 -17.67 20.52
CA GLU A 114 -8.80 -18.61 20.96
C GLU A 114 -8.95 -18.99 22.45
N ARG A 115 -9.50 -18.08 23.28
CA ARG A 115 -9.82 -18.35 24.69
C ARG A 115 -11.15 -19.07 24.89
N GLY A 116 -11.89 -19.37 23.83
CA GLY A 116 -13.22 -19.97 23.93
C GLY A 116 -14.31 -19.03 24.45
N GLU A 117 -14.15 -17.71 24.25
CA GLU A 117 -15.06 -16.66 24.71
C GLU A 117 -15.84 -16.00 23.55
N PRO A 118 -16.68 -16.73 22.77
CA PRO A 118 -17.38 -16.18 21.60
C PRO A 118 -18.37 -15.06 21.98
N GLY A 119 -18.88 -15.05 23.19
CA GLY A 119 -19.75 -13.98 23.71
C GLY A 119 -19.02 -12.63 23.82
N ARG A 120 -17.74 -12.62 24.24
CA ARG A 120 -16.90 -11.41 24.26
C ARG A 120 -16.51 -10.99 22.84
N ALA A 121 -16.17 -11.92 21.96
CA ALA A 121 -15.88 -11.64 20.55
C ALA A 121 -17.08 -10.96 19.87
N ARG A 122 -18.29 -11.45 20.11
CA ARG A 122 -19.53 -10.80 19.65
C ARG A 122 -19.73 -9.44 20.30
N GLY A 123 -19.53 -9.32 21.62
CA GLY A 123 -19.68 -8.08 22.36
C GLY A 123 -18.80 -6.96 21.82
N VAL A 124 -17.49 -7.21 21.64
CA VAL A 124 -16.58 -6.20 21.08
C VAL A 124 -16.93 -5.85 19.64
N THR A 125 -17.38 -6.82 18.83
CA THR A 125 -17.80 -6.57 17.45
C THR A 125 -19.01 -5.63 17.42
N VAL A 126 -20.09 -5.93 18.13
CA VAL A 126 -21.31 -5.10 18.20
C VAL A 126 -20.99 -3.70 18.73
N GLN A 127 -20.19 -3.63 19.80
CA GLN A 127 -19.77 -2.37 20.40
C GLN A 127 -18.98 -1.50 19.41
N VAL A 128 -18.02 -2.08 18.68
CA VAL A 128 -17.23 -1.35 17.66
C VAL A 128 -18.14 -0.87 16.53
N PHE A 129 -19.11 -1.67 16.07
CA PHE A 129 -20.07 -1.19 15.06
C PHE A 129 -20.93 -0.03 15.56
N GLY A 130 -21.36 -0.04 16.82
CA GLY A 130 -22.07 1.08 17.43
C GLY A 130 -21.22 2.35 17.49
N LEU A 131 -19.96 2.23 17.93
CA LEU A 131 -19.00 3.33 17.95
C LEU A 131 -18.67 3.86 16.55
N LEU A 132 -18.45 2.97 15.57
CA LEU A 132 -18.23 3.33 14.17
C LEU A 132 -19.42 4.09 13.57
N LEU A 133 -20.64 3.66 13.82
CA LEU A 133 -21.84 4.38 13.39
C LEU A 133 -21.93 5.76 14.03
N LEU A 134 -21.68 5.87 15.34
CA LEU A 134 -21.69 7.15 16.04
C LEU A 134 -20.65 8.11 15.50
N THR A 135 -19.37 7.72 15.51
CA THR A 135 -18.26 8.58 15.08
C THR A 135 -18.38 8.97 13.60
N SER A 136 -18.75 8.03 12.74
CA SER A 136 -18.89 8.28 11.30
C SER A 136 -20.11 9.15 10.98
N THR A 137 -21.22 9.01 11.73
CA THR A 137 -22.40 9.88 11.56
C THR A 137 -22.10 11.30 12.01
N VAL A 138 -21.43 11.48 13.16
CA VAL A 138 -20.99 12.81 13.62
C VAL A 138 -20.06 13.45 12.58
N THR A 139 -19.09 12.70 12.06
CA THR A 139 -18.19 13.18 11.01
C THR A 139 -18.96 13.50 9.72
N ALA A 140 -19.92 12.67 9.32
CA ALA A 140 -20.76 12.89 8.15
C ALA A 140 -21.58 14.19 8.25
N VAL A 141 -22.19 14.44 9.41
CA VAL A 141 -22.90 15.71 9.69
C VAL A 141 -21.92 16.88 9.60
N GLY A 142 -20.72 16.76 10.19
CA GLY A 142 -19.69 17.78 10.10
C GLY A 142 -19.30 18.10 8.64
N VAL A 143 -19.05 17.07 7.83
CA VAL A 143 -18.73 17.23 6.39
C VAL A 143 -19.90 17.86 5.63
N PHE A 144 -21.13 17.42 5.90
CA PHE A 144 -22.33 17.95 5.26
C PHE A 144 -22.51 19.44 5.55
N LEU A 145 -22.32 19.86 6.78
CA LEU A 145 -22.42 21.28 7.19
C LEU A 145 -21.25 22.12 6.67
N ALA A 146 -20.04 21.57 6.62
CA ALA A 146 -18.84 22.25 6.11
C ALA A 146 -18.78 22.30 4.57
N ALA A 147 -19.67 21.59 3.86
CA ALA A 147 -19.60 21.44 2.41
C ALA A 147 -19.58 22.78 1.65
N GLU A 148 -20.37 23.76 2.06
CA GLU A 148 -20.41 25.10 1.43
C GLU A 148 -19.12 25.88 1.69
N THR A 149 -18.63 25.86 2.94
CA THR A 149 -17.38 26.53 3.32
C THR A 149 -16.19 25.95 2.56
N LEU A 150 -16.16 24.62 2.38
CA LEU A 150 -15.11 23.98 1.57
C LEU A 150 -15.24 24.33 0.08
N ALA A 151 -16.46 24.36 -0.46
CA ALA A 151 -16.68 24.74 -1.86
C ALA A 151 -16.21 26.18 -2.13
N THR A 152 -16.49 27.12 -1.21
CA THR A 152 -16.01 28.52 -1.34
C THR A 152 -14.49 28.62 -1.16
N ALA A 153 -13.87 27.78 -0.31
CA ALA A 153 -12.42 27.79 -0.13
C ALA A 153 -11.66 27.30 -1.38
N PHE A 154 -12.29 26.45 -2.21
CA PHE A 154 -11.73 25.95 -3.45
C PHE A 154 -12.24 26.70 -4.69
N ASP A 155 -13.10 27.71 -4.51
CA ASP A 155 -13.80 28.43 -5.60
C ASP A 155 -14.51 27.48 -6.58
N GLU A 156 -15.05 26.37 -6.10
CA GLU A 156 -15.66 25.29 -6.89
C GLU A 156 -17.00 24.85 -6.28
N PRO A 157 -18.12 25.48 -6.69
CA PRO A 157 -19.45 25.19 -6.10
C PRO A 157 -19.88 23.71 -6.22
N GLY A 158 -19.40 23.00 -7.24
CA GLY A 158 -19.67 21.59 -7.46
C GLY A 158 -19.16 20.67 -6.33
N ILE A 159 -18.16 21.11 -5.58
CA ILE A 159 -17.62 20.38 -4.41
C ILE A 159 -18.70 20.25 -3.33
N ALA A 160 -19.52 21.27 -3.08
CA ALA A 160 -20.58 21.18 -2.06
C ALA A 160 -21.54 20.03 -2.34
N THR A 161 -21.96 19.88 -3.61
CA THR A 161 -22.81 18.76 -4.04
C THR A 161 -22.11 17.41 -3.83
N GLY A 162 -20.86 17.30 -4.27
CA GLY A 162 -20.07 16.08 -4.10
C GLY A 162 -19.90 15.68 -2.63
N LEU A 163 -19.58 16.64 -1.76
CA LEU A 163 -19.40 16.43 -0.32
C LEU A 163 -20.70 16.03 0.38
N ARG A 164 -21.82 16.72 0.09
CA ARG A 164 -23.13 16.38 0.66
C ARG A 164 -23.56 14.95 0.30
N LEU A 165 -23.35 14.55 -0.95
CA LEU A 165 -23.64 13.17 -1.38
C LEU A 165 -22.70 12.15 -0.75
N LEU A 166 -21.40 12.46 -0.65
CA LEU A 166 -20.40 11.56 -0.07
C LEU A 166 -20.45 11.51 1.47
N ALA A 167 -21.02 12.53 2.13
CA ALA A 167 -21.26 12.49 3.57
C ALA A 167 -22.09 11.27 3.98
N VAL A 168 -23.09 10.90 3.14
CA VAL A 168 -23.88 9.68 3.34
C VAL A 168 -23.02 8.40 3.21
N ALA A 169 -21.96 8.44 2.42
CA ALA A 169 -21.07 7.29 2.26
C ALA A 169 -20.16 7.04 3.47
N LEU A 170 -19.91 8.04 4.35
CA LEU A 170 -19.02 7.89 5.51
C LEU A 170 -19.49 6.80 6.50
N PRO A 171 -20.75 6.80 6.99
CA PRO A 171 -21.25 5.72 7.85
C PRO A 171 -21.22 4.36 7.16
N LEU A 172 -21.60 4.30 5.88
CA LEU A 172 -21.56 3.08 5.10
C LEU A 172 -20.13 2.53 4.98
N LEU A 173 -19.17 3.41 4.72
CA LEU A 173 -17.77 3.02 4.59
C LEU A 173 -17.17 2.55 5.93
N ALA A 174 -17.55 3.20 7.05
CA ALA A 174 -17.14 2.78 8.39
C ALA A 174 -17.68 1.39 8.73
N VAL A 175 -18.97 1.13 8.48
CA VAL A 175 -19.60 -0.19 8.64
C VAL A 175 -18.94 -1.22 7.74
N PHE A 176 -18.70 -0.89 6.47
CA PHE A 176 -18.02 -1.77 5.53
C PHE A 176 -16.62 -2.18 6.02
N ASN A 177 -15.83 -1.23 6.53
CA ASN A 177 -14.49 -1.52 7.07
C ASN A 177 -14.56 -2.38 8.34
N GLY A 178 -15.53 -2.13 9.24
CA GLY A 178 -15.81 -2.98 10.39
C GLY A 178 -16.16 -4.42 10.00
N LEU A 179 -16.96 -4.58 8.94
CA LEU A 179 -17.33 -5.88 8.38
C LEU A 179 -16.10 -6.62 7.81
N MET A 180 -15.23 -5.91 7.09
CA MET A 180 -13.99 -6.48 6.57
C MET A 180 -13.03 -6.90 7.69
N ALA A 181 -12.95 -6.11 8.77
CA ALA A 181 -12.19 -6.45 9.97
C ALA A 181 -12.80 -7.69 10.67
N SER A 182 -14.12 -7.81 10.71
CA SER A 182 -14.78 -9.02 11.28
C SER A 182 -14.36 -10.29 10.55
N TYR A 183 -14.28 -10.27 9.21
CA TYR A 183 -13.79 -11.42 8.44
C TYR A 183 -12.32 -11.74 8.70
N SER A 184 -11.48 -10.73 8.91
CA SER A 184 -10.09 -10.94 9.29
C SER A 184 -9.99 -11.53 10.70
N GLY A 185 -10.77 -10.99 11.66
CA GLY A 185 -10.81 -11.46 13.04
C GLY A 185 -11.26 -12.92 13.19
N ILE A 186 -12.22 -13.38 12.38
CA ILE A 186 -12.66 -14.80 12.37
C ILE A 186 -11.82 -15.67 11.43
N LYS A 187 -10.70 -15.14 10.87
CA LYS A 187 -9.78 -15.85 9.97
C LYS A 187 -10.46 -16.42 8.69
N ARG A 188 -11.49 -15.73 8.17
CA ARG A 188 -12.25 -16.14 6.97
C ARG A 188 -11.97 -15.19 5.78
N LEU A 189 -10.70 -15.05 5.38
CA LEU A 189 -10.23 -14.09 4.38
C LEU A 189 -10.87 -14.24 3.00
N ARG A 190 -11.30 -15.45 2.60
CA ARG A 190 -11.98 -15.68 1.31
C ARG A 190 -13.27 -14.84 1.16
N TYR A 191 -14.06 -14.69 2.23
CA TYR A 191 -15.28 -13.86 2.18
C TYR A 191 -14.95 -12.37 2.07
N ARG A 192 -13.87 -11.93 2.74
CA ARG A 192 -13.34 -10.58 2.59
C ARG A 192 -13.01 -10.28 1.13
N VAL A 193 -12.33 -11.21 0.42
CA VAL A 193 -11.99 -11.05 -1.01
C VAL A 193 -13.27 -11.00 -1.85
N TYR A 194 -14.23 -11.91 -1.65
CA TYR A 194 -15.48 -11.91 -2.42
C TYR A 194 -16.26 -10.60 -2.28
N VAL A 195 -16.37 -10.08 -1.07
CA VAL A 195 -17.14 -8.84 -0.81
C VAL A 195 -16.38 -7.59 -1.23
N ARG A 196 -15.10 -7.46 -0.80
CA ARG A 196 -14.30 -6.24 -0.95
C ARG A 196 -13.70 -6.11 -2.35
N ASP A 197 -13.16 -7.22 -2.89
CA ASP A 197 -12.27 -7.16 -4.05
C ASP A 197 -12.99 -7.58 -5.34
N ILE A 198 -14.13 -8.28 -5.24
CA ILE A 198 -14.94 -8.73 -6.39
C ILE A 198 -16.30 -8.00 -6.43
N THR A 199 -17.19 -8.28 -5.46
CA THR A 199 -18.60 -7.81 -5.54
C THR A 199 -18.70 -6.30 -5.52
N ARG A 200 -18.08 -5.64 -4.55
CA ARG A 200 -18.15 -4.18 -4.41
C ARG A 200 -17.65 -3.44 -5.67
N PRO A 201 -16.45 -3.70 -6.21
CA PRO A 201 -15.98 -3.00 -7.40
C PRO A 201 -16.78 -3.33 -8.66
N THR A 202 -17.27 -4.58 -8.82
CA THR A 202 -18.13 -4.95 -9.96
C THR A 202 -19.47 -4.21 -9.93
N VAL A 203 -20.14 -4.22 -8.77
CA VAL A 203 -21.41 -3.48 -8.61
C VAL A 203 -21.22 -1.98 -8.79
N ARG A 204 -20.14 -1.42 -8.22
CA ARG A 204 -19.77 -0.02 -8.40
C ARG A 204 -19.59 0.31 -9.89
N LEU A 205 -18.85 -0.51 -10.65
CA LEU A 205 -18.63 -0.32 -12.08
C LEU A 205 -19.96 -0.28 -12.82
N LEU A 206 -20.79 -1.31 -12.66
CA LEU A 206 -22.08 -1.44 -13.36
C LEU A 206 -23.04 -0.29 -13.00
N ALA A 207 -23.15 0.01 -11.70
CA ALA A 207 -24.03 1.10 -11.24
C ALA A 207 -23.53 2.47 -11.70
N THR A 208 -22.20 2.74 -11.62
CA THR A 208 -21.63 4.00 -12.10
C THR A 208 -21.88 4.18 -13.61
N VAL A 209 -21.54 3.17 -14.42
CA VAL A 209 -21.75 3.23 -15.87
C VAL A 209 -23.23 3.40 -16.20
N GLY A 210 -24.11 2.62 -15.57
CA GLY A 210 -25.57 2.72 -15.78
C GLY A 210 -26.10 4.12 -15.46
N LEU A 211 -25.72 4.69 -14.31
CA LEU A 211 -26.15 6.05 -13.91
C LEU A 211 -25.57 7.14 -14.83
N LEU A 212 -24.32 6.99 -15.29
CA LEU A 212 -23.70 7.95 -16.20
C LEU A 212 -24.34 7.92 -17.59
N LEU A 213 -24.72 6.75 -18.11
CA LEU A 213 -25.45 6.62 -19.39
C LEU A 213 -26.83 7.28 -19.34
N VAL A 214 -27.45 7.37 -18.16
CA VAL A 214 -28.74 8.10 -17.96
C VAL A 214 -28.50 9.60 -17.77
N GLY A 215 -27.22 10.07 -17.65
CA GLY A 215 -26.90 11.50 -17.61
C GLY A 215 -26.74 12.09 -16.20
N PHE A 216 -26.60 11.26 -15.14
CA PHE A 216 -26.50 11.76 -13.76
C PHE A 216 -25.14 12.40 -13.39
N GLY A 217 -24.14 12.44 -14.28
CA GLY A 217 -22.86 13.12 -14.04
C GLY A 217 -22.21 12.80 -12.68
N LEU A 218 -21.87 13.81 -11.89
CA LEU A 218 -21.27 13.64 -10.55
C LEU A 218 -22.13 12.78 -9.61
N VAL A 219 -23.45 12.98 -9.63
CA VAL A 219 -24.41 12.19 -8.84
C VAL A 219 -24.35 10.72 -9.23
N GLY A 220 -24.17 10.42 -10.53
CA GLY A 220 -24.03 9.06 -11.03
C GLY A 220 -22.74 8.37 -10.53
N ILE A 221 -21.63 9.09 -10.50
CA ILE A 221 -20.35 8.56 -9.99
C ILE A 221 -20.46 8.25 -8.50
N VAL A 222 -21.00 9.18 -7.72
CA VAL A 222 -21.18 9.00 -6.26
C VAL A 222 -22.26 7.94 -5.98
N GLY A 223 -23.36 7.95 -6.75
CA GLY A 223 -24.42 6.95 -6.67
C GLY A 223 -23.89 5.54 -6.85
N GLY A 224 -23.10 5.30 -7.90
CA GLY A 224 -22.44 4.01 -8.13
C GLY A 224 -21.50 3.59 -6.98
N TYR A 225 -20.78 4.56 -6.38
CA TYR A 225 -19.94 4.31 -5.20
C TYR A 225 -20.77 3.85 -3.99
N VAL A 226 -21.91 4.53 -3.72
CA VAL A 226 -22.82 4.22 -2.61
C VAL A 226 -23.53 2.87 -2.83
N VAL A 227 -24.02 2.62 -4.06
CA VAL A 227 -24.66 1.33 -4.40
C VAL A 227 -23.69 0.18 -4.23
N GLY A 228 -22.43 0.35 -4.67
CA GLY A 228 -21.39 -0.65 -4.45
C GLY A 228 -21.13 -0.95 -2.95
N LEU A 229 -21.18 0.08 -2.09
CA LEU A 229 -21.06 -0.08 -0.64
C LEU A 229 -22.29 -0.82 -0.06
N LEU A 230 -23.50 -0.41 -0.42
CA LEU A 230 -24.74 -1.01 0.09
C LEU A 230 -24.83 -2.50 -0.25
N VAL A 231 -24.60 -2.87 -1.51
CA VAL A 231 -24.59 -4.27 -1.93
C VAL A 231 -23.47 -5.05 -1.25
N GLY A 232 -22.27 -4.46 -1.15
CA GLY A 232 -21.15 -5.05 -0.43
C GLY A 232 -21.45 -5.29 1.07
N ILE A 233 -22.07 -4.32 1.74
CA ILE A 233 -22.50 -4.45 3.15
C ILE A 233 -23.56 -5.54 3.28
N THR A 234 -24.60 -5.51 2.45
CA THR A 234 -25.69 -6.48 2.50
C THR A 234 -25.18 -7.90 2.32
N LEU A 235 -24.39 -8.15 1.25
CA LEU A 235 -23.78 -9.46 1.03
C LEU A 235 -22.87 -9.86 2.19
N GLY A 236 -22.04 -8.91 2.64
CA GLY A 236 -21.12 -9.16 3.74
C GLY A 236 -21.86 -9.53 5.04
N VAL A 237 -22.89 -8.78 5.43
CA VAL A 237 -23.70 -9.11 6.62
C VAL A 237 -24.34 -10.49 6.48
N VAL A 238 -24.96 -10.80 5.32
CA VAL A 238 -25.56 -12.11 5.07
C VAL A 238 -24.54 -13.24 5.22
N LEU A 239 -23.35 -13.08 4.65
CA LEU A 239 -22.29 -14.07 4.75
C LEU A 239 -21.72 -14.17 6.18
N LEU A 240 -21.63 -13.06 6.92
CA LEU A 240 -21.14 -13.06 8.31
C LEU A 240 -22.12 -13.75 9.25
N VAL A 241 -23.41 -13.45 9.12
CA VAL A 241 -24.47 -14.09 9.95
C VAL A 241 -24.53 -15.59 9.72
N ARG A 242 -24.21 -16.07 8.52
CA ARG A 242 -24.13 -17.51 8.21
C ARG A 242 -22.88 -18.20 8.83
N GLN A 243 -21.92 -17.43 9.34
CA GLN A 243 -20.77 -17.99 10.05
C GLN A 243 -21.13 -18.10 11.53
N ASP A 244 -21.42 -19.28 12.03
CA ASP A 244 -21.81 -19.51 13.42
C ASP A 244 -20.71 -19.22 14.47
N VAL A 245 -19.53 -18.75 14.01
CA VAL A 245 -18.34 -18.50 14.85
C VAL A 245 -18.59 -17.48 15.97
N LEU A 246 -19.48 -16.52 15.73
CA LEU A 246 -19.86 -15.49 16.73
C LEU A 246 -21.14 -15.87 17.49
N ARG A 247 -21.66 -17.08 17.30
CA ARG A 247 -22.84 -17.59 18.04
C ARG A 247 -22.39 -18.34 19.29
N GLY A 248 -23.17 -18.20 20.35
CA GLY A 248 -22.92 -18.86 21.64
C GLY A 248 -22.45 -17.91 22.73
N GLY A 249 -22.67 -18.29 23.97
CA GLY A 249 -22.36 -17.51 25.17
C GLY A 249 -23.17 -16.23 25.35
N GLU A 250 -23.15 -15.66 26.54
CA GLU A 250 -23.70 -14.33 26.80
C GLU A 250 -22.84 -13.24 26.19
N THR A 251 -23.47 -12.21 25.60
CA THR A 251 -22.78 -11.08 25.03
C THR A 251 -22.15 -10.22 26.13
N THR A 252 -20.83 -10.20 26.23
CA THR A 252 -20.11 -9.42 27.22
C THR A 252 -19.30 -8.34 26.52
N PHE A 253 -19.51 -7.08 26.90
CA PHE A 253 -18.83 -5.94 26.30
C PHE A 253 -17.45 -5.74 26.90
N THR A 254 -16.49 -5.35 26.04
CA THR A 254 -15.17 -4.91 26.46
C THR A 254 -15.24 -3.44 26.91
N PRO A 255 -14.47 -2.99 27.93
CA PRO A 255 -14.47 -1.59 28.30
C PRO A 255 -14.15 -0.68 27.10
N VAL A 256 -15.02 0.33 26.84
CA VAL A 256 -14.86 1.25 25.69
C VAL A 256 -13.49 1.90 25.67
N ARG A 257 -12.94 2.18 26.86
CA ARG A 257 -11.60 2.75 27.02
C ARG A 257 -10.52 1.87 26.38
N GLU A 258 -10.58 0.56 26.50
CA GLU A 258 -9.61 -0.37 25.92
C GLU A 258 -9.70 -0.36 24.40
N VAL A 259 -10.91 -0.36 23.85
CA VAL A 259 -11.15 -0.30 22.40
C VAL A 259 -10.60 1.01 21.82
N LEU A 260 -10.88 2.14 22.46
CA LEU A 260 -10.39 3.45 22.04
C LEU A 260 -8.87 3.57 22.21
N TRP A 261 -8.34 3.10 23.34
CA TRP A 261 -6.90 3.14 23.62
C TRP A 261 -6.08 2.35 22.61
N TYR A 262 -6.64 1.28 22.07
CA TYR A 262 -6.02 0.52 21.00
C TYR A 262 -6.20 1.18 19.62
N GLY A 263 -7.43 1.60 19.27
CA GLY A 263 -7.77 2.07 17.93
C GLY A 263 -7.23 3.46 17.61
N VAL A 264 -7.38 4.44 18.51
CA VAL A 264 -7.05 5.85 18.26
C VAL A 264 -5.57 6.09 17.95
N PRO A 265 -4.58 5.54 18.70
CA PRO A 265 -3.17 5.71 18.34
C PRO A 265 -2.83 5.16 16.95
N LEU A 266 -3.44 4.03 16.57
CA LEU A 266 -3.25 3.43 15.24
C LEU A 266 -3.89 4.27 14.13
N ALA A 267 -5.01 4.95 14.42
CA ALA A 267 -5.60 5.90 13.48
C ALA A 267 -4.67 7.10 13.27
N LEU A 268 -4.18 7.70 14.36
CA LEU A 268 -3.27 8.84 14.31
C LEU A 268 -1.98 8.51 13.54
N ALA A 269 -1.41 7.34 13.75
CA ALA A 269 -0.26 6.87 12.97
C ALA A 269 -0.57 6.76 11.47
N GLY A 270 -1.83 6.45 11.11
CA GLY A 270 -2.27 6.37 9.71
C GLY A 270 -2.55 7.72 9.04
N VAL A 271 -2.72 8.81 9.80
CA VAL A 271 -3.07 10.15 9.26
C VAL A 271 -2.03 10.61 8.24
N ILE A 272 -0.74 10.48 8.56
CA ILE A 272 0.35 10.93 7.69
C ILE A 272 0.23 10.28 6.30
N TYR A 273 0.00 8.97 6.23
CA TYR A 273 -0.13 8.26 4.96
C TYR A 273 -1.37 8.70 4.16
N VAL A 274 -2.48 8.98 4.85
CA VAL A 274 -3.70 9.46 4.19
C VAL A 274 -3.49 10.87 3.66
N VAL A 275 -2.91 11.76 4.46
CA VAL A 275 -2.61 13.14 4.05
C VAL A 275 -1.65 13.15 2.86
N MET A 276 -0.54 12.39 2.93
CA MET A 276 0.41 12.25 1.81
C MET A 276 -0.26 11.86 0.49
N GLY A 277 -1.25 10.97 0.55
CA GLY A 277 -1.96 10.53 -0.66
C GLY A 277 -2.98 11.54 -1.20
N GLN A 278 -3.23 12.66 -0.52
CA GLN A 278 -4.27 13.63 -0.90
C GLN A 278 -3.73 15.05 -1.11
N VAL A 279 -2.53 15.37 -0.62
CA VAL A 279 -1.96 16.74 -0.64
C VAL A 279 -2.00 17.36 -2.03
N ASP A 280 -1.53 16.62 -3.04
CA ASP A 280 -1.44 17.14 -4.40
C ASP A 280 -2.80 17.58 -4.94
N TYR A 281 -3.87 16.78 -4.66
CA TYR A 281 -5.22 17.11 -5.13
C TYR A 281 -5.75 18.36 -4.45
N PHE A 282 -5.45 18.57 -3.16
CA PHE A 282 -5.84 19.79 -2.44
C PHE A 282 -5.07 21.01 -2.95
N VAL A 283 -3.76 20.88 -3.19
CA VAL A 283 -2.96 22.01 -3.71
C VAL A 283 -3.37 22.35 -5.13
N VAL A 284 -3.53 21.35 -6.02
CA VAL A 284 -4.01 21.59 -7.38
C VAL A 284 -5.42 22.17 -7.37
N GLY A 285 -6.35 21.61 -6.57
CA GLY A 285 -7.72 22.12 -6.49
C GLY A 285 -7.84 23.52 -5.87
N TYR A 286 -6.90 23.94 -5.03
CA TYR A 286 -6.88 25.27 -4.43
C TYR A 286 -6.38 26.35 -5.40
N TYR A 287 -5.38 26.05 -6.22
CA TYR A 287 -4.76 27.01 -7.13
C TYR A 287 -5.28 26.94 -8.57
N MET A 288 -5.96 25.86 -8.93
CA MET A 288 -6.39 25.58 -10.30
C MET A 288 -7.84 25.07 -10.32
N SER A 289 -8.33 24.67 -11.51
CA SER A 289 -9.69 24.18 -11.70
C SER A 289 -9.89 22.71 -11.34
N SER A 290 -11.15 22.29 -11.22
CA SER A 290 -11.50 20.88 -11.08
C SER A 290 -11.10 20.04 -12.31
N ASP A 291 -11.08 20.62 -13.53
CA ASP A 291 -10.56 19.96 -14.73
C ASP A 291 -9.09 19.55 -14.54
N ASP A 292 -8.27 20.46 -14.01
CA ASP A 292 -6.86 20.22 -13.73
C ASP A 292 -6.64 19.12 -12.70
N VAL A 293 -7.46 19.06 -11.66
CA VAL A 293 -7.44 17.97 -10.67
C VAL A 293 -7.76 16.63 -11.31
N GLY A 294 -8.77 16.59 -12.19
CA GLY A 294 -9.14 15.40 -12.94
C GLY A 294 -8.01 14.90 -13.83
N ILE A 295 -7.38 15.81 -14.59
CA ILE A 295 -6.24 15.51 -15.46
C ILE A 295 -5.02 15.05 -14.64
N TYR A 296 -4.66 15.78 -13.57
CA TYR A 296 -3.56 15.40 -12.68
C TYR A 296 -3.76 14.00 -12.09
N ARG A 297 -4.98 13.68 -11.63
CA ARG A 297 -5.31 12.37 -11.05
C ARG A 297 -5.04 11.23 -12.02
N ILE A 298 -5.33 11.39 -13.30
CA ILE A 298 -5.09 10.35 -14.31
C ILE A 298 -3.58 10.19 -14.54
N GLY A 299 -2.82 11.28 -14.69
CA GLY A 299 -1.36 11.22 -14.80
C GLY A 299 -0.72 10.53 -13.59
N TYR A 300 -1.14 10.90 -12.37
CA TYR A 300 -0.70 10.27 -11.13
C TYR A 300 -1.01 8.76 -11.12
N MET A 301 -2.25 8.38 -11.48
CA MET A 301 -2.67 6.98 -11.48
C MET A 301 -1.86 6.15 -12.47
N LEU A 302 -1.56 6.69 -13.66
CA LEU A 302 -0.75 6.02 -14.67
C LEU A 302 0.69 5.80 -14.17
N ALA A 303 1.34 6.85 -13.64
CA ALA A 303 2.70 6.78 -13.13
C ALA A 303 2.83 5.87 -11.88
N ALA A 304 1.83 5.88 -10.99
CA ALA A 304 1.85 5.08 -9.76
C ALA A 304 1.87 3.55 -9.99
N ASN A 305 1.52 3.09 -11.20
CA ASN A 305 1.66 1.67 -11.55
C ASN A 305 3.12 1.18 -11.46
N LEU A 306 4.10 2.08 -11.57
CA LEU A 306 5.51 1.73 -11.41
C LEU A 306 5.83 1.16 -10.01
N LEU A 307 5.10 1.61 -8.98
CA LEU A 307 5.30 1.16 -7.61
C LEU A 307 4.87 -0.29 -7.35
N VAL A 308 4.18 -0.94 -8.30
CA VAL A 308 3.70 -2.33 -8.14
C VAL A 308 4.86 -3.28 -7.84
N PHE A 309 5.97 -3.14 -8.54
CA PHE A 309 7.14 -4.01 -8.35
C PHE A 309 7.73 -3.88 -6.95
N PHE A 310 7.91 -2.66 -6.49
CA PHE A 310 8.39 -2.42 -5.12
C PHE A 310 7.40 -2.93 -4.07
N SER A 311 6.11 -2.63 -4.22
CA SER A 311 5.08 -3.04 -3.25
C SER A 311 4.91 -4.56 -3.16
N SER A 312 5.24 -5.28 -4.23
CA SER A 312 5.22 -6.75 -4.24
C SER A 312 6.43 -7.37 -3.55
N LEU A 313 7.59 -6.72 -3.63
CA LEU A 313 8.84 -7.21 -3.05
C LEU A 313 8.98 -6.85 -1.55
N ALA A 314 8.52 -5.69 -1.14
CA ALA A 314 8.72 -5.15 0.21
C ALA A 314 8.23 -6.09 1.35
N PRO A 315 7.07 -6.77 1.27
CA PRO A 315 6.61 -7.70 2.30
C PRO A 315 7.51 -8.92 2.49
N VAL A 316 8.17 -9.36 1.41
CA VAL A 316 9.11 -10.50 1.45
C VAL A 316 10.49 -10.06 1.96
N PHE A 317 10.94 -8.88 1.53
CA PHE A 317 12.26 -8.35 1.84
C PHE A 317 12.43 -8.00 3.33
N LYS A 318 11.40 -7.40 3.95
CA LYS A 318 11.45 -6.94 5.34
C LYS A 318 11.77 -8.05 6.36
N PRO A 319 11.07 -9.20 6.39
CA PRO A 319 11.40 -10.29 7.32
C PRO A 319 12.77 -10.90 7.04
N LEU A 320 13.16 -11.04 5.76
CA LEU A 320 14.48 -11.56 5.40
C LEU A 320 15.63 -10.70 5.97
N ILE A 321 15.47 -9.38 6.01
CA ILE A 321 16.44 -8.48 6.66
C ILE A 321 16.41 -8.66 8.17
N ALA A 322 15.22 -8.73 8.79
CA ALA A 322 15.08 -8.84 10.23
C ALA A 322 15.73 -10.12 10.80
N GLU A 323 15.62 -11.24 10.09
CA GLU A 323 16.24 -12.53 10.47
C GLU A 323 17.76 -12.46 10.55
N ARG A 324 18.40 -11.73 9.66
CA ARG A 324 19.87 -11.63 9.59
C ARG A 324 20.42 -10.24 9.87
N ARG A 325 19.72 -9.45 10.67
CA ARG A 325 20.06 -8.05 10.96
C ARG A 325 21.48 -7.82 11.54
N HIS A 326 22.09 -8.86 12.11
CA HIS A 326 23.45 -8.81 12.68
C HIS A 326 24.54 -9.26 11.70
N ASP A 327 24.16 -9.86 10.57
CA ASP A 327 25.05 -10.30 9.50
C ASP A 327 25.15 -9.18 8.44
N HIS A 328 26.23 -8.42 8.50
CA HIS A 328 26.44 -7.24 7.64
C HIS A 328 26.48 -7.62 6.16
N ASP A 329 27.17 -8.72 5.83
CA ASP A 329 27.37 -9.13 4.43
C ASP A 329 26.07 -9.65 3.83
N ALA A 330 25.32 -10.48 4.57
CA ALA A 330 24.01 -10.95 4.13
C ALA A 330 22.99 -9.81 3.95
N VAL A 331 22.99 -8.81 4.83
CA VAL A 331 22.14 -7.62 4.71
C VAL A 331 22.52 -6.79 3.49
N THR A 332 23.83 -6.60 3.27
CA THR A 332 24.34 -5.83 2.13
C THR A 332 23.97 -6.49 0.80
N GLU A 333 24.20 -7.79 0.68
CA GLU A 333 23.85 -8.56 -0.53
C GLU A 333 22.35 -8.51 -0.83
N ARG A 334 21.51 -8.74 0.17
CA ARG A 334 20.04 -8.68 0.03
C ARG A 334 19.57 -7.30 -0.39
N TYR A 335 20.12 -6.24 0.19
CA TYR A 335 19.77 -4.87 -0.17
C TYR A 335 20.13 -4.55 -1.63
N ARG A 336 21.35 -4.90 -2.07
CA ARG A 336 21.82 -4.72 -3.44
C ARG A 336 20.96 -5.51 -4.43
N THR A 337 20.68 -6.77 -4.13
CA THR A 337 19.85 -7.64 -4.98
C THR A 337 18.41 -7.12 -5.08
N ALA A 338 17.78 -6.74 -3.97
CA ALA A 338 16.43 -6.19 -3.98
C ALA A 338 16.34 -4.89 -4.78
N THR A 339 17.31 -3.97 -4.61
CA THR A 339 17.34 -2.71 -5.37
C THR A 339 17.53 -2.97 -6.87
N ARG A 340 18.43 -3.89 -7.24
CA ARG A 340 18.66 -4.29 -8.63
C ARG A 340 17.40 -4.86 -9.26
N TRP A 341 16.70 -5.77 -8.59
CA TRP A 341 15.48 -6.39 -9.11
C TRP A 341 14.35 -5.38 -9.29
N VAL A 342 14.12 -4.54 -8.27
CA VAL A 342 13.08 -3.50 -8.38
C VAL A 342 13.38 -2.58 -9.55
N LEU A 343 14.63 -2.14 -9.71
CA LEU A 343 15.03 -1.27 -10.82
C LEU A 343 14.92 -1.98 -12.17
N ALA A 344 15.40 -3.23 -12.27
CA ALA A 344 15.36 -4.00 -13.50
C ALA A 344 13.93 -4.23 -14.02
N LEU A 345 12.97 -4.45 -13.12
CA LEU A 345 11.56 -4.60 -13.48
C LEU A 345 10.87 -3.25 -13.76
N SER A 346 11.32 -2.18 -13.09
CA SER A 346 10.69 -0.85 -13.21
C SER A 346 11.12 -0.11 -14.49
N LEU A 347 12.37 -0.25 -14.94
CA LEU A 347 12.91 0.50 -16.08
C LEU A 347 12.17 0.30 -17.41
N PRO A 348 11.88 -0.94 -17.85
CA PRO A 348 11.14 -1.13 -19.10
C PRO A 348 9.72 -0.54 -19.02
N VAL A 349 9.04 -0.68 -17.87
CA VAL A 349 7.73 -0.08 -17.66
C VAL A 349 7.81 1.45 -17.64
N ALA A 350 8.85 2.02 -17.02
CA ALA A 350 9.10 3.45 -17.04
C ALA A 350 9.30 3.98 -18.46
N ALA A 351 10.08 3.29 -19.31
CA ALA A 351 10.23 3.66 -20.72
C ALA A 351 8.89 3.68 -21.46
N VAL A 352 8.09 2.62 -21.28
CA VAL A 352 6.76 2.52 -21.90
C VAL A 352 5.83 3.64 -21.42
N LEU A 353 5.81 3.93 -20.11
CA LEU A 353 4.96 4.97 -19.54
C LEU A 353 5.38 6.38 -19.97
N VAL A 354 6.69 6.66 -20.05
CA VAL A 354 7.19 7.99 -20.42
C VAL A 354 7.03 8.24 -21.91
N LEU A 355 7.45 7.30 -22.75
CA LEU A 355 7.40 7.46 -24.21
C LEU A 355 5.99 7.33 -24.77
N GLY A 356 5.17 6.45 -24.21
CA GLY A 356 3.80 6.19 -24.65
C GLY A 356 2.74 6.98 -23.90
N ALA A 357 3.10 7.93 -22.99
CA ALA A 357 2.16 8.63 -22.14
C ALA A 357 0.96 9.20 -22.90
N GLU A 358 1.20 9.94 -23.96
CA GLU A 358 0.14 10.58 -24.76
C GLU A 358 -0.78 9.54 -25.42
N ALA A 359 -0.20 8.49 -26.01
CA ALA A 359 -0.97 7.40 -26.63
C ALA A 359 -1.84 6.66 -25.61
N TYR A 360 -1.31 6.32 -24.43
CA TYR A 360 -2.11 5.67 -23.40
C TYR A 360 -3.18 6.58 -22.79
N LEU A 361 -2.86 7.87 -22.60
CA LEU A 361 -3.82 8.85 -22.08
C LEU A 361 -4.97 9.07 -23.05
N SER A 362 -4.68 9.23 -24.35
CA SER A 362 -5.70 9.43 -25.38
C SER A 362 -6.57 8.19 -25.60
N LEU A 363 -5.95 7.00 -25.70
CA LEU A 363 -6.65 5.75 -26.00
C LEU A 363 -7.49 5.22 -24.82
N VAL A 364 -6.94 5.24 -23.63
CA VAL A 364 -7.61 4.65 -22.46
C VAL A 364 -8.66 5.60 -21.90
N PHE A 365 -8.33 6.89 -21.83
CA PHE A 365 -9.20 7.92 -21.26
C PHE A 365 -9.84 8.76 -22.35
N THR A 366 -9.33 9.93 -22.65
CA THR A 366 -9.70 10.76 -23.81
C THR A 366 -8.53 11.70 -24.15
N PRO A 367 -8.49 12.31 -25.36
CA PRO A 367 -7.44 13.26 -25.74
C PRO A 367 -7.25 14.44 -24.77
N GLN A 368 -8.28 14.82 -24.00
CA GLN A 368 -8.17 15.89 -23.00
C GLN A 368 -7.19 15.57 -21.88
N TYR A 369 -6.97 14.29 -21.58
CA TYR A 369 -6.04 13.85 -20.53
C TYR A 369 -4.58 13.81 -20.97
N THR A 370 -4.28 14.02 -22.27
CA THR A 370 -2.88 14.06 -22.75
C THR A 370 -2.08 15.20 -22.12
N ALA A 371 -2.74 16.26 -21.63
CA ALA A 371 -2.10 17.31 -20.83
C ALA A 371 -1.38 16.79 -19.56
N ALA A 372 -1.71 15.56 -19.10
CA ALA A 372 -1.03 14.92 -17.99
C ALA A 372 0.30 14.25 -18.37
N SER A 373 0.73 14.23 -19.65
CA SER A 373 1.96 13.55 -20.09
C SER A 373 3.20 14.05 -19.35
N GLY A 374 3.33 15.36 -19.15
CA GLY A 374 4.40 15.96 -18.34
C GLY A 374 4.37 15.54 -16.87
N VAL A 375 3.16 15.38 -16.29
CA VAL A 375 2.98 14.86 -14.92
C VAL A 375 3.45 13.41 -14.84
N VAL A 376 3.10 12.57 -15.83
CA VAL A 376 3.56 11.17 -15.90
C VAL A 376 5.07 11.12 -15.93
N LEU A 377 5.71 11.92 -16.79
CA LEU A 377 7.19 11.98 -16.88
C LEU A 377 7.82 12.35 -15.53
N ALA A 378 7.38 13.45 -14.91
CA ALA A 378 7.92 13.91 -13.63
C ALA A 378 7.77 12.84 -12.54
N LEU A 379 6.57 12.26 -12.39
CA LEU A 379 6.29 11.25 -11.37
C LEU A 379 7.07 9.94 -11.62
N VAL A 380 7.20 9.50 -12.87
CA VAL A 380 7.98 8.30 -13.20
C VAL A 380 9.45 8.49 -12.81
N VAL A 381 10.04 9.66 -13.10
CA VAL A 381 11.40 9.97 -12.67
C VAL A 381 11.51 9.97 -11.14
N GLY A 382 10.58 10.61 -10.44
CA GLY A 382 10.54 10.60 -8.97
C GLY A 382 10.42 9.18 -8.38
N TYR A 383 9.56 8.37 -8.95
CA TYR A 383 9.39 6.98 -8.51
C TYR A 383 10.63 6.11 -8.80
N LEU A 384 11.28 6.27 -9.95
CA LEU A 384 12.53 5.55 -10.26
C LEU A 384 13.62 5.87 -9.23
N VAL A 385 13.80 7.15 -8.89
CA VAL A 385 14.75 7.54 -7.84
C VAL A 385 14.32 6.99 -6.48
N SER A 386 13.04 7.09 -6.14
CA SER A 386 12.50 6.58 -4.89
C SER A 386 12.70 5.06 -4.76
N VAL A 387 12.39 4.27 -5.78
CA VAL A 387 12.55 2.80 -5.71
C VAL A 387 14.02 2.36 -5.73
N THR A 388 14.93 3.18 -6.24
CA THR A 388 16.37 2.89 -6.27
C THR A 388 17.05 3.32 -4.97
N ALA A 389 16.78 4.54 -4.50
CA ALA A 389 17.44 5.12 -3.34
C ALA A 389 16.63 4.89 -2.04
N GLY A 390 15.33 5.11 -2.06
CA GLY A 390 14.49 5.20 -0.86
C GLY A 390 13.68 3.95 -0.52
N GLY A 391 13.12 3.25 -1.50
CA GLY A 391 12.18 2.15 -1.29
C GLY A 391 12.81 0.97 -0.55
N PRO A 392 13.79 0.27 -1.16
CA PRO A 392 14.52 -0.80 -0.49
C PRO A 392 15.27 -0.30 0.75
N GLY A 393 15.82 0.95 0.74
CA GLY A 393 16.46 1.59 1.89
C GLY A 393 15.51 1.80 3.06
N GLY A 394 14.32 2.33 2.82
CA GLY A 394 13.29 2.48 3.85
C GLY A 394 12.81 1.14 4.42
N THR A 395 12.67 0.12 3.58
CA THR A 395 12.33 -1.25 4.01
C THR A 395 13.48 -1.88 4.81
N LEU A 396 14.72 -1.63 4.40
CA LEU A 396 15.93 -2.03 5.13
C LEU A 396 15.95 -1.41 6.53
N LEU A 397 15.76 -0.09 6.64
CA LEU A 397 15.69 0.61 7.93
C LEU A 397 14.59 0.05 8.84
N GLN A 398 13.42 -0.32 8.27
CA GLN A 398 12.36 -0.99 9.02
C GLN A 398 12.78 -2.37 9.52
N GLY A 399 13.38 -3.20 8.66
CA GLY A 399 13.87 -4.54 9.01
C GLY A 399 14.97 -4.52 10.07
N LEU A 400 15.81 -3.50 10.06
CA LEU A 400 16.86 -3.25 11.05
C LEU A 400 16.36 -2.65 12.38
N GLY A 401 15.07 -2.24 12.45
CA GLY A 401 14.46 -1.67 13.65
C GLY A 401 14.58 -0.14 13.79
N TYR A 402 15.07 0.58 12.77
CA TYR A 402 15.17 2.04 12.76
C TYR A 402 13.83 2.75 12.44
N SER A 403 12.76 2.39 13.14
CA SER A 403 11.41 2.92 12.91
C SER A 403 11.31 4.44 13.01
N ARG A 404 12.12 5.07 13.89
CA ARG A 404 12.18 6.53 14.03
C ARG A 404 12.66 7.21 12.74
N MET A 405 13.66 6.65 12.06
CA MET A 405 14.18 7.20 10.79
C MET A 405 13.13 7.09 9.69
N VAL A 406 12.45 5.96 9.60
CA VAL A 406 11.34 5.77 8.66
C VAL A 406 10.23 6.80 8.88
N PHE A 407 9.87 7.09 10.13
CA PHE A 407 8.91 8.13 10.47
C PHE A 407 9.40 9.52 10.04
N LEU A 408 10.65 9.87 10.31
CA LEU A 408 11.25 11.15 9.92
C LEU A 408 11.28 11.30 8.38
N ASN A 409 11.65 10.25 7.65
CA ASN A 409 11.66 10.25 6.18
C ASN A 409 10.25 10.40 5.59
N SER A 410 9.24 9.76 6.19
CA SER A 410 7.84 9.94 5.78
C SER A 410 7.36 11.37 6.05
N THR A 411 7.76 11.95 7.17
CA THR A 411 7.44 13.34 7.52
C THR A 411 8.17 14.32 6.59
N LEU A 412 9.45 14.06 6.28
CA LEU A 412 10.21 14.84 5.31
C LEU A 412 9.56 14.81 3.93
N LEU A 413 9.14 13.63 3.46
CA LEU A 413 8.43 13.47 2.20
C LEU A 413 7.14 14.32 2.18
N LEU A 414 6.33 14.25 3.24
CA LEU A 414 5.09 15.02 3.35
C LEU A 414 5.36 16.52 3.31
N ILE A 415 6.28 17.02 4.15
CA ILE A 415 6.59 18.45 4.24
C ILE A 415 7.17 18.94 2.90
N ALA A 416 8.12 18.20 2.33
CA ALA A 416 8.73 18.56 1.04
C ALA A 416 7.68 18.57 -0.09
N ASN A 417 6.78 17.58 -0.12
CA ASN A 417 5.69 17.54 -1.11
C ASN A 417 4.77 18.76 -0.97
N VAL A 418 4.33 19.12 0.24
CA VAL A 418 3.51 20.32 0.46
C VAL A 418 4.26 21.58 0.01
N VAL A 419 5.51 21.76 0.45
CA VAL A 419 6.31 22.96 0.15
C VAL A 419 6.54 23.09 -1.35
N PHE A 420 7.02 22.05 -2.02
CA PHE A 420 7.30 22.11 -3.45
C PHE A 420 6.01 22.27 -4.26
N SER A 421 4.92 21.59 -3.90
CA SER A 421 3.63 21.75 -4.60
C SER A 421 3.09 23.17 -4.45
N VAL A 422 3.08 23.74 -3.25
CA VAL A 422 2.61 25.12 -3.02
C VAL A 422 3.46 26.16 -3.76
N LEU A 423 4.78 25.92 -3.91
CA LEU A 423 5.67 26.82 -4.64
C LEU A 423 5.56 26.68 -6.16
N LEU A 424 5.36 25.46 -6.67
CA LEU A 424 5.45 25.17 -8.10
C LEU A 424 4.10 25.19 -8.81
N VAL A 425 2.99 24.78 -8.16
CA VAL A 425 1.68 24.74 -8.79
C VAL A 425 1.22 26.12 -9.30
N PRO A 426 1.36 27.23 -8.55
CA PRO A 426 0.94 28.55 -9.05
C PRO A 426 1.70 29.01 -10.31
N ARG A 427 2.90 28.47 -10.56
CA ARG A 427 3.75 28.86 -11.71
C ARG A 427 3.67 27.91 -12.88
N TYR A 428 3.54 26.61 -12.61
CA TYR A 428 3.67 25.55 -13.61
C TYR A 428 2.41 24.66 -13.71
N GLY A 429 1.33 25.02 -13.03
CA GLY A 429 0.09 24.27 -13.06
C GLY A 429 0.25 22.83 -12.55
N ILE A 430 -0.46 21.89 -13.18
CA ILE A 430 -0.43 20.46 -12.83
C ILE A 430 0.99 19.87 -12.96
N LEU A 431 1.82 20.36 -13.88
CA LEU A 431 3.21 19.95 -14.01
C LEU A 431 3.98 20.31 -12.73
N GLY A 432 3.69 21.49 -12.14
CA GLY A 432 4.26 21.93 -10.87
C GLY A 432 3.99 20.95 -9.72
N ALA A 433 2.78 20.37 -9.67
CA ALA A 433 2.45 19.33 -8.70
C ALA A 433 3.27 18.05 -8.95
N GLY A 434 3.35 17.59 -10.21
CA GLY A 434 4.15 16.43 -10.58
C GLY A 434 5.64 16.59 -10.24
N VAL A 435 6.23 17.75 -10.56
CA VAL A 435 7.62 18.08 -10.23
C VAL A 435 7.82 18.24 -8.73
N GLY A 436 6.86 18.83 -8.01
CA GLY A 436 6.88 18.96 -6.56
C GLY A 436 6.95 17.59 -5.87
N THR A 437 6.10 16.66 -6.28
CA THR A 437 6.11 15.27 -5.80
C THR A 437 7.40 14.56 -6.19
N MET A 438 7.90 14.75 -7.42
CA MET A 438 9.19 14.21 -7.86
C MET A 438 10.32 14.65 -6.93
N LEU A 439 10.46 15.96 -6.68
CA LEU A 439 11.50 16.51 -5.80
C LEU A 439 11.38 16.01 -4.37
N ALA A 440 10.17 15.90 -3.85
CA ALA A 440 9.93 15.36 -2.50
C ALA A 440 10.35 13.88 -2.40
N LEU A 441 10.04 13.06 -3.41
CA LEU A 441 10.46 11.66 -3.49
C LEU A 441 11.99 11.54 -3.61
N MET A 442 12.63 12.39 -4.42
CA MET A 442 14.08 12.42 -4.55
C MET A 442 14.75 12.81 -3.23
N LEU A 443 14.24 13.82 -2.55
CA LEU A 443 14.77 14.27 -1.25
C LEU A 443 14.65 13.20 -0.18
N SER A 444 13.46 12.63 0.00
CA SER A 444 13.21 11.58 0.99
C SER A 444 13.97 10.29 0.65
N GLY A 445 14.02 9.90 -0.63
CA GLY A 445 14.76 8.74 -1.09
C GLY A 445 16.26 8.87 -0.87
N THR A 446 16.81 10.04 -1.17
CA THR A 446 18.24 10.34 -0.93
C THR A 446 18.55 10.37 0.57
N ALA A 447 17.66 10.93 1.40
CA ALA A 447 17.81 10.89 2.86
C ALA A 447 17.89 9.44 3.38
N ALA A 448 16.96 8.56 2.96
CA ALA A 448 16.98 7.16 3.35
C ALA A 448 18.26 6.43 2.89
N LEU A 449 18.76 6.73 1.69
CA LEU A 449 20.02 6.19 1.19
C LEU A 449 21.21 6.64 2.04
N LEU A 450 21.29 7.95 2.35
CA LEU A 450 22.37 8.51 3.17
C LEU A 450 22.32 7.95 4.61
N GLU A 451 21.15 7.75 5.18
CA GLU A 451 20.98 7.11 6.50
C GLU A 451 21.49 5.66 6.50
N VAL A 452 21.12 4.87 5.48
CA VAL A 452 21.63 3.49 5.35
C VAL A 452 23.15 3.49 5.23
N TYR A 453 23.70 4.39 4.43
CA TYR A 453 25.16 4.53 4.29
C TYR A 453 25.82 4.96 5.60
N TYR A 454 25.27 5.96 6.29
CA TYR A 454 25.84 6.50 7.52
C TYR A 454 25.83 5.47 8.67
N TYR A 455 24.72 4.75 8.85
CA TYR A 455 24.57 3.81 9.97
C TYR A 455 25.17 2.42 9.70
N ARG A 456 25.29 2.03 8.44
CA ARG A 456 25.70 0.67 8.07
C ARG A 456 26.84 0.60 7.06
N GLY A 457 27.28 1.71 6.47
CA GLY A 457 28.30 1.71 5.40
C GLY A 457 27.82 1.02 4.11
N ILE A 458 26.53 0.78 3.94
CA ILE A 458 25.96 0.01 2.83
C ILE A 458 25.42 0.98 1.77
N HIS A 459 25.68 0.70 0.50
CA HIS A 459 25.07 1.40 -0.64
C HIS A 459 24.62 0.41 -1.72
N PRO A 460 23.57 0.72 -2.53
CA PRO A 460 23.06 -0.17 -3.55
C PRO A 460 23.83 -0.13 -4.87
N PHE A 461 24.72 0.86 -5.05
CA PHE A 461 25.42 1.11 -6.30
C PHE A 461 26.49 0.06 -6.53
N THR A 462 26.23 -0.86 -7.47
CA THR A 462 27.13 -1.91 -7.91
C THR A 462 27.29 -1.84 -9.42
N ARG A 463 28.28 -2.56 -9.97
CA ARG A 463 28.48 -2.68 -11.41
C ARG A 463 27.23 -3.25 -12.08
N GLU A 464 26.63 -4.27 -11.47
CA GLU A 464 25.42 -4.94 -11.97
C GLU A 464 24.24 -3.98 -12.07
N LEU A 465 24.07 -3.07 -11.10
CA LEU A 465 23.06 -2.02 -11.16
C LEU A 465 23.31 -1.08 -12.36
N GLY A 466 24.59 -0.75 -12.61
CA GLY A 466 24.99 0.03 -13.79
C GLY A 466 24.68 -0.69 -15.11
N LEU A 467 24.88 -2.02 -15.16
CA LEU A 467 24.54 -2.82 -16.34
C LEU A 467 23.03 -2.89 -16.60
N VAL A 468 22.20 -2.93 -15.56
CA VAL A 468 20.74 -2.80 -15.68
C VAL A 468 20.35 -1.50 -16.37
N VAL A 469 20.95 -0.38 -15.97
CA VAL A 469 20.71 0.93 -16.59
C VAL A 469 21.27 0.95 -18.03
N ALA A 470 22.45 0.40 -18.26
CA ALA A 470 23.04 0.31 -19.60
C ALA A 470 22.17 -0.52 -20.58
N ALA A 471 21.57 -1.61 -20.12
CA ALA A 471 20.65 -2.42 -20.93
C ALA A 471 19.34 -1.65 -21.28
N TRP A 472 18.96 -0.70 -20.47
CA TRP A 472 17.76 0.12 -20.68
C TRP A 472 17.94 1.17 -21.78
N LEU A 473 19.15 1.73 -21.96
CA LEU A 473 19.39 2.82 -22.91
C LEU A 473 19.02 2.48 -24.36
N PRO A 474 19.42 1.33 -24.95
CA PRO A 474 18.99 0.96 -26.29
C PRO A 474 17.49 0.74 -26.40
N ALA A 475 16.83 0.20 -25.36
CA ALA A 475 15.40 0.03 -25.33
C ALA A 475 14.65 1.39 -25.31
N LEU A 476 15.19 2.36 -24.55
CA LEU A 476 14.66 3.72 -24.54
C LEU A 476 14.84 4.41 -25.91
N ALA A 477 16.01 4.27 -26.53
CA ALA A 477 16.30 4.87 -27.84
C ALA A 477 15.41 4.30 -28.95
N LEU A 478 15.27 2.95 -29.03
CA LEU A 478 14.40 2.32 -30.02
C LEU A 478 12.91 2.58 -29.73
N GLY A 479 12.51 2.62 -28.46
CA GLY A 479 11.16 3.04 -28.08
C GLY A 479 10.86 4.48 -28.50
N ALA A 480 11.80 5.41 -28.31
CA ALA A 480 11.67 6.80 -28.78
C ALA A 480 11.54 6.87 -30.30
N LEU A 481 12.31 6.05 -31.05
CA LEU A 481 12.20 5.95 -32.50
C LEU A 481 10.81 5.48 -32.93
N VAL A 482 10.22 4.49 -32.23
CA VAL A 482 8.84 4.05 -32.51
C VAL A 482 7.85 5.20 -32.38
N VAL A 483 7.94 5.97 -31.30
CA VAL A 483 6.99 7.08 -31.04
C VAL A 483 7.17 8.22 -32.07
N THR A 484 8.40 8.45 -32.58
CA THR A 484 8.63 9.48 -33.61
C THR A 484 8.21 9.05 -35.02
N LEU A 485 8.26 7.75 -35.32
CA LEU A 485 7.93 7.22 -36.67
C LEU A 485 6.46 6.82 -36.82
N VAL A 486 5.79 6.51 -35.69
CA VAL A 486 4.41 5.99 -35.68
C VAL A 486 3.48 7.05 -35.09
N SER A 487 2.59 7.60 -35.92
CA SER A 487 1.61 8.61 -35.51
C SER A 487 0.29 8.03 -34.99
N ASN A 488 0.07 6.72 -35.13
CA ASN A 488 -1.17 6.08 -34.67
C ASN A 488 -1.02 5.59 -33.22
N ASP A 489 -1.78 6.20 -32.31
CA ASP A 489 -1.74 5.90 -30.86
C ASP A 489 -1.96 4.42 -30.55
N LEU A 490 -2.87 3.73 -31.27
CA LEU A 490 -3.14 2.31 -31.05
C LEU A 490 -1.92 1.45 -31.42
N VAL A 491 -1.25 1.80 -32.52
CA VAL A 491 -0.04 1.09 -32.95
C VAL A 491 1.08 1.35 -31.94
N VAL A 492 1.27 2.60 -31.50
CA VAL A 492 2.25 2.95 -30.45
C VAL A 492 1.96 2.16 -29.19
N ALA A 493 0.72 2.10 -28.71
CA ALA A 493 0.36 1.43 -27.49
C ALA A 493 0.67 -0.09 -27.49
N VAL A 494 0.64 -0.73 -28.67
CA VAL A 494 0.93 -2.15 -28.83
C VAL A 494 2.42 -2.39 -29.14
N VAL A 495 2.98 -1.64 -30.08
CA VAL A 495 4.35 -1.87 -30.58
C VAL A 495 5.40 -1.41 -29.59
N LEU A 496 5.17 -0.29 -28.89
CA LEU A 496 6.15 0.26 -27.96
C LEU A 496 6.55 -0.71 -26.84
N PRO A 497 5.61 -1.35 -26.10
CA PRO A 497 5.98 -2.34 -25.08
C PRO A 497 6.74 -3.53 -25.68
N LEU A 498 6.36 -4.01 -26.87
CA LEU A 498 7.03 -5.11 -27.54
C LEU A 498 8.47 -4.78 -27.92
N VAL A 499 8.69 -3.57 -28.48
CA VAL A 499 10.04 -3.09 -28.82
C VAL A 499 10.88 -2.86 -27.57
N VAL A 500 10.34 -2.21 -26.56
CA VAL A 500 11.06 -1.95 -25.29
C VAL A 500 11.46 -3.27 -24.62
N ILE A 501 10.53 -4.21 -24.44
CA ILE A 501 10.82 -5.50 -23.80
C ILE A 501 11.73 -6.35 -24.69
N GLY A 502 11.45 -6.41 -26.01
CA GLY A 502 12.21 -7.16 -26.99
C GLY A 502 13.65 -6.68 -27.19
N THR A 503 13.94 -5.44 -26.78
CA THR A 503 15.30 -4.87 -26.79
C THR A 503 15.96 -4.99 -25.42
N TYR A 504 15.23 -4.66 -24.35
CA TYR A 504 15.75 -4.64 -22.99
C TYR A 504 16.18 -6.02 -22.51
N VAL A 505 15.36 -7.05 -22.74
CA VAL A 505 15.68 -8.41 -22.27
C VAL A 505 16.94 -8.96 -22.93
N PRO A 506 17.10 -8.96 -24.29
CA PRO A 506 18.35 -9.40 -24.91
C PRO A 506 19.57 -8.55 -24.54
N ALA A 507 19.40 -7.23 -24.41
CA ALA A 507 20.48 -6.35 -23.95
C ALA A 507 20.95 -6.70 -22.54
N GLY A 508 19.99 -6.96 -21.62
CA GLY A 508 20.29 -7.42 -20.26
C GLY A 508 20.99 -8.78 -20.23
N GLN A 509 20.60 -9.70 -21.10
CA GLN A 509 21.28 -11.00 -21.26
C GLN A 509 22.73 -10.81 -21.77
N ALA A 510 22.91 -10.05 -22.84
CA ALA A 510 24.24 -9.79 -23.41
C ALA A 510 25.19 -9.08 -22.42
N LEU A 511 24.67 -8.29 -21.50
CA LEU A 511 25.44 -7.60 -20.47
C LEU A 511 25.60 -8.39 -19.17
N GLY A 512 25.02 -9.60 -19.05
CA GLY A 512 25.10 -10.42 -17.85
C GLY A 512 24.39 -9.81 -16.63
N VAL A 513 23.24 -9.18 -16.86
CA VAL A 513 22.43 -8.58 -15.77
C VAL A 513 21.86 -9.64 -14.83
N VAL A 514 21.53 -10.83 -15.35
CA VAL A 514 21.04 -11.97 -14.56
C VAL A 514 22.25 -12.74 -14.02
N THR A 515 22.33 -12.88 -12.72
CA THR A 515 23.43 -13.60 -12.05
C THR A 515 22.98 -15.00 -11.61
N PRO A 516 23.90 -15.95 -11.39
CA PRO A 516 23.56 -17.28 -10.83
C PRO A 516 22.80 -17.20 -9.50
N ALA A 517 23.13 -16.22 -8.65
CA ALA A 517 22.41 -15.98 -7.40
C ALA A 517 20.93 -15.62 -7.61
N ASP A 518 20.60 -14.95 -8.72
CA ASP A 518 19.20 -14.65 -9.05
C ASP A 518 18.41 -15.91 -9.40
N VAL A 519 19.08 -16.89 -10.04
CA VAL A 519 18.48 -18.18 -10.38
C VAL A 519 18.16 -18.98 -9.12
N ASP A 520 19.07 -19.01 -8.14
CA ASP A 520 18.89 -19.72 -6.86
C ASP A 520 17.72 -19.16 -6.05
N ILE A 521 17.53 -17.83 -6.08
CA ILE A 521 16.39 -17.16 -5.43
C ILE A 521 15.10 -17.45 -6.21
N ALA A 522 15.15 -17.40 -7.54
CA ALA A 522 14.00 -17.68 -8.39
C ALA A 522 13.51 -19.14 -8.22
N GLU A 523 14.40 -20.11 -8.00
CA GLU A 523 14.04 -21.52 -7.75
C GLU A 523 13.10 -21.70 -6.54
N ARG A 524 13.17 -20.80 -5.56
CA ARG A 524 12.33 -20.83 -4.35
C ARG A 524 10.96 -20.18 -4.52
N ILE A 525 10.78 -19.36 -5.57
CA ILE A 525 9.63 -18.46 -5.68
C ILE A 525 8.81 -18.76 -6.95
N VAL A 526 9.45 -19.25 -8.02
CA VAL A 526 8.85 -19.32 -9.36
C VAL A 526 8.78 -20.77 -9.85
N PRO A 527 7.79 -21.14 -10.68
CA PRO A 527 7.71 -22.49 -11.27
C PRO A 527 8.97 -22.89 -12.03
N ARG A 528 9.37 -24.16 -11.91
CA ARG A 528 10.59 -24.73 -12.51
C ARG A 528 10.78 -24.38 -13.99
N SER A 529 9.71 -24.28 -14.77
CA SER A 529 9.76 -23.93 -16.20
C SER A 529 10.31 -22.52 -16.48
N VAL A 530 10.16 -21.59 -15.54
CA VAL A 530 10.72 -20.23 -15.62
C VAL A 530 12.18 -20.24 -15.14
N VAL A 531 12.47 -21.00 -14.09
CA VAL A 531 13.83 -21.17 -13.55
C VAL A 531 14.78 -21.78 -14.59
N ASP A 532 14.35 -22.82 -15.32
CA ASP A 532 15.15 -23.44 -16.37
C ASP A 532 15.50 -22.49 -17.53
N ARG A 533 14.64 -21.49 -17.77
CA ARG A 533 14.94 -20.41 -18.73
C ARG A 533 15.96 -19.41 -18.15
N LEU A 534 15.81 -19.03 -16.89
CA LEU A 534 16.74 -18.12 -16.21
C LEU A 534 18.13 -18.75 -16.07
N ARG A 535 18.22 -20.05 -15.78
CA ARG A 535 19.49 -20.77 -15.67
C ARG A 535 20.24 -20.77 -17.01
N ARG A 536 19.55 -21.05 -18.12
CA ARG A 536 20.14 -20.99 -19.48
C ARG A 536 20.66 -19.58 -19.83
N VAL A 537 20.02 -18.53 -19.28
CA VAL A 537 20.42 -17.14 -19.47
C VAL A 537 21.63 -16.76 -18.61
N ALA A 538 21.76 -17.31 -17.41
CA ALA A 538 22.88 -17.04 -16.51
C ALA A 538 24.17 -17.81 -16.88
N GLU A 539 24.07 -18.87 -17.69
CA GLU A 539 25.20 -19.70 -18.17
C GLU A 539 25.78 -19.20 -19.51
N THR A 540 25.10 -18.28 -20.20
CA THR A 540 25.58 -17.62 -21.43
C THR A 540 26.23 -16.28 -21.12
#